data_1b5a658ac43047ed88b3e8933c28f0b1
#
_entry.id   1b5a658ac43047ed88b3e8933c28f0b1
#
_cell.length_a   1.000
_cell.length_b   1.000
_cell.length_c   1.000
_cell.angle_alpha   90.00
_cell.angle_beta   90.00
_cell.angle_gamma   90.00
#
_symmetry.space_group_name_H-M   'P 1'
#
loop_
_entity.id
_entity.type
_entity.pdbx_description
1 polymer ?
#
loop_
_entity_poly.entity_id
_entity_poly.type
_entity_poly.pdbx_seq_one_letter_code
_entity_poly.pdbx_strand_id
1 'polypeptide(L)'
;MEFDISNQVVCIYRDKPLGKGSYGSVYKALCDELPCAAKILHSIFFQFNDPASQVLVKKFEQECEVMRTMKHPHIVQYLGTYRDPETGLPVLLMELMDESLTKFLERSQDLPFHVKVNLCHDIALALAYLHSNGIIHRDLSSNNVLLIAGSRAKVTDFGMSKLIESNPRMTPLTQCPGTEVYMSPEALRTPPIYTTKLDTFSFGVLSVQIMTHIFPNPGPARNTIEDLHYPTGKIEVPVPEVERRKEHIVMVNPSCPLLVIALQCLRDEEKARPTAHILCQQLTAVKESSQYKLSVELSEVHSHESGGTTPSEPTKIARELQLQQEADERELEKQNAKIKHLTENQKSIVGMEEKVCALTQAQGDRG
;
A
#
# COMPACT_ATOMS: atom_id res chain seq x y z
N MET A 1 -10.82 12.44 19.15
CA MET A 1 -9.84 11.33 19.13
C MET A 1 -9.83 10.67 20.49
N GLU A 2 -10.00 9.37 20.56
CA GLU A 2 -9.89 8.58 21.78
C GLU A 2 -8.42 8.16 21.95
N PHE A 3 -7.87 8.34 23.18
CA PHE A 3 -6.49 7.97 23.48
C PHE A 3 -6.52 6.65 24.24
N ASP A 4 -5.96 5.61 23.63
CA ASP A 4 -5.99 4.23 24.16
C ASP A 4 -4.71 3.83 24.91
N ILE A 5 -3.70 4.71 24.92
CA ILE A 5 -2.49 4.57 25.73
C ILE A 5 -2.47 5.67 26.80
N SER A 6 -3.03 5.38 27.97
CA SER A 6 -3.09 6.34 29.09
C SER A 6 -2.10 6.04 30.21
N ASN A 7 -1.64 4.78 30.33
CA ASN A 7 -0.84 4.29 31.47
C ASN A 7 0.55 3.80 31.06
N GLN A 8 0.94 3.90 29.78
CA GLN A 8 2.24 3.44 29.30
C GLN A 8 3.25 4.57 29.30
N VAL A 9 4.52 4.21 29.53
CA VAL A 9 5.64 5.17 29.44
C VAL A 9 6.10 5.27 28.00
N VAL A 10 5.88 6.44 27.37
CA VAL A 10 6.29 6.72 26.00
C VAL A 10 7.48 7.69 26.00
N CYS A 11 8.60 7.30 25.39
CA CYS A 11 9.77 8.13 25.19
C CYS A 11 10.01 8.34 23.69
N ILE A 12 10.00 9.59 23.19
CA ILE A 12 10.18 9.92 21.78
C ILE A 12 11.55 10.57 21.57
N TYR A 13 12.35 10.02 20.65
CA TYR A 13 13.65 10.56 20.25
C TYR A 13 13.48 11.62 19.16
N ARG A 14 13.38 12.90 19.56
CA ARG A 14 13.05 14.02 18.66
C ARG A 14 14.24 14.60 17.90
N ASP A 15 15.46 14.14 18.17
CA ASP A 15 16.68 14.69 17.56
C ASP A 15 16.76 14.47 16.05
N LYS A 16 16.30 13.30 15.59
CA LYS A 16 16.34 12.91 14.17
C LYS A 16 15.06 12.19 13.76
N PRO A 17 14.24 12.80 12.90
CA PRO A 17 13.06 12.13 12.38
C PRO A 17 13.45 10.97 11.44
N LEU A 18 12.72 9.87 11.52
CA LEU A 18 12.78 8.74 10.58
C LEU A 18 12.26 9.16 9.20
N GLY A 19 11.20 9.98 9.20
CA GLY A 19 10.58 10.55 8.01
C GLY A 19 9.92 11.89 8.30
N LYS A 20 9.86 12.76 7.29
CA LYS A 20 9.12 14.02 7.31
C LYS A 20 8.09 14.01 6.20
N GLY A 21 6.83 14.23 6.54
CA GLY A 21 5.73 14.40 5.61
C GLY A 21 5.20 15.85 5.63
N SER A 22 4.30 16.16 4.72
CA SER A 22 3.68 17.49 4.62
C SER A 22 2.91 17.88 5.88
N TYR A 23 2.44 16.92 6.66
CA TYR A 23 1.54 17.15 7.80
C TYR A 23 2.17 16.83 9.16
N GLY A 24 3.26 16.09 9.18
CA GLY A 24 3.87 15.64 10.42
C GLY A 24 5.21 14.96 10.22
N SER A 25 5.83 14.60 11.32
CA SER A 25 7.11 13.91 11.34
C SER A 25 6.99 12.60 12.11
N VAL A 26 7.72 11.58 11.66
CA VAL A 26 7.81 10.27 12.30
C VAL A 26 9.16 10.17 13.02
N TYR A 27 9.14 9.77 14.28
CA TYR A 27 10.32 9.63 15.11
C TYR A 27 10.43 8.21 15.66
N LYS A 28 11.66 7.79 15.98
CA LYS A 28 11.86 6.59 16.79
C LYS A 28 11.35 6.87 18.21
N ALA A 29 10.68 5.88 18.79
CA ALA A 29 10.18 5.97 20.16
C ALA A 29 10.32 4.63 20.88
N LEU A 30 10.12 4.66 22.20
CA LEU A 30 9.92 3.48 23.04
C LEU A 30 8.54 3.60 23.69
N CYS A 31 7.80 2.51 23.73
CA CYS A 31 6.56 2.38 24.48
C CYS A 31 6.72 1.19 25.43
N ASP A 32 6.78 1.44 26.74
CA ASP A 32 7.15 0.44 27.75
C ASP A 32 8.43 -0.33 27.38
N GLU A 33 9.49 0.42 27.04
CA GLU A 33 10.80 -0.08 26.59
C GLU A 33 10.82 -0.80 25.22
N LEU A 34 9.68 -1.03 24.60
CA LEU A 34 9.59 -1.66 23.28
C LEU A 34 9.79 -0.63 22.14
N PRO A 35 10.68 -0.89 21.18
CA PRO A 35 10.91 0.01 20.06
C PRO A 35 9.67 0.18 19.19
N CYS A 36 9.31 1.44 18.91
CA CYS A 36 8.19 1.79 18.04
C CYS A 36 8.48 3.06 17.23
N ALA A 37 7.57 3.42 16.33
CA ALA A 37 7.58 4.68 15.60
C ALA A 37 6.44 5.58 16.10
N ALA A 38 6.72 6.87 16.29
CA ALA A 38 5.77 7.88 16.74
C ALA A 38 5.54 8.91 15.63
N LYS A 39 4.34 8.98 15.05
CA LYS A 39 3.94 9.99 14.09
C LYS A 39 3.26 11.15 14.82
N ILE A 40 3.82 12.35 14.67
CA ILE A 40 3.37 13.58 15.32
C ILE A 40 3.03 14.60 14.24
N LEU A 41 1.85 15.21 14.32
CA LEU A 41 1.49 16.34 13.47
C LEU A 41 2.35 17.56 13.80
N HIS A 42 2.62 18.42 12.81
CA HIS A 42 3.32 19.68 13.06
C HIS A 42 2.48 20.58 13.96
N SER A 43 3.10 21.17 15.01
CA SER A 43 2.44 22.01 16.00
C SER A 43 1.71 23.22 15.39
N ILE A 44 2.16 23.72 14.24
CA ILE A 44 1.56 24.84 13.53
C ILE A 44 0.06 24.61 13.24
N PHE A 45 -0.35 23.36 12.99
CA PHE A 45 -1.76 23.04 12.69
C PHE A 45 -2.69 23.08 13.91
N PHE A 46 -2.13 23.21 15.12
CA PHE A 46 -2.91 23.38 16.35
C PHE A 46 -2.87 24.80 16.89
N GLN A 47 -1.95 25.64 16.37
CA GLN A 47 -1.84 27.04 16.77
C GLN A 47 -2.88 27.93 16.07
N PHE A 48 -3.26 27.55 14.84
CA PHE A 48 -4.22 28.28 14.04
C PHE A 48 -5.53 27.48 13.99
N ASN A 49 -6.61 28.09 14.48
CA ASN A 49 -7.96 27.50 14.40
C ASN A 49 -8.60 27.82 13.03
N ASP A 50 -7.83 27.65 11.94
CA ASP A 50 -8.29 27.86 10.58
C ASP A 50 -8.86 26.56 9.96
N PRO A 51 -9.73 26.68 8.93
CA PRO A 51 -10.37 25.53 8.31
C PRO A 51 -9.38 24.50 7.72
N ALA A 52 -8.23 24.94 7.20
CA ALA A 52 -7.23 24.05 6.61
C ALA A 52 -6.56 23.19 7.69
N SER A 53 -6.20 23.80 8.82
CA SER A 53 -5.64 23.08 9.98
C SER A 53 -6.63 22.04 10.53
N GLN A 54 -7.91 22.40 10.64
CA GLN A 54 -8.95 21.46 11.09
C GLN A 54 -9.12 20.26 10.14
N VAL A 55 -8.98 20.44 8.82
CA VAL A 55 -9.01 19.35 7.84
C VAL A 55 -7.85 18.41 8.06
N LEU A 56 -6.65 18.90 8.35
CA LEU A 56 -5.46 18.08 8.58
C LEU A 56 -5.55 17.26 9.87
N VAL A 57 -6.07 17.88 10.94
CA VAL A 57 -6.33 17.15 12.20
C VAL A 57 -7.33 16.00 11.97
N LYS A 58 -8.43 16.28 11.25
CA LYS A 58 -9.42 15.24 10.90
C LYS A 58 -8.82 14.12 10.06
N LYS A 59 -7.93 14.40 9.10
CA LYS A 59 -7.24 13.37 8.32
C LYS A 59 -6.36 12.49 9.21
N PHE A 60 -5.66 13.07 10.17
CA PHE A 60 -4.86 12.32 11.12
C PHE A 60 -5.74 11.44 12.03
N GLU A 61 -6.86 11.96 12.51
CA GLU A 61 -7.84 11.17 13.27
C GLU A 61 -8.39 10.00 12.45
N GLN A 62 -8.69 10.24 11.17
CA GLN A 62 -9.13 9.20 10.24
C GLN A 62 -8.04 8.15 10.02
N GLU A 63 -6.78 8.54 9.86
CA GLU A 63 -5.65 7.62 9.75
C GLU A 63 -5.54 6.71 10.99
N CYS A 64 -5.60 7.31 12.18
CA CYS A 64 -5.58 6.53 13.44
C CYS A 64 -6.73 5.52 13.51
N GLU A 65 -7.95 5.94 13.13
CA GLU A 65 -9.12 5.05 13.16
C GLU A 65 -9.00 3.90 12.16
N VAL A 66 -8.56 4.17 10.94
CA VAL A 66 -8.33 3.14 9.93
C VAL A 66 -7.26 2.17 10.42
N MET A 67 -6.11 2.67 10.87
CA MET A 67 -5.02 1.81 11.36
C MET A 67 -5.42 0.96 12.56
N ARG A 68 -6.22 1.49 13.49
CA ARG A 68 -6.72 0.77 14.66
C ARG A 68 -7.54 -0.46 14.29
N THR A 69 -8.30 -0.40 13.20
CA THR A 69 -9.14 -1.51 12.73
C THR A 69 -8.40 -2.51 11.85
N MET A 70 -7.24 -2.15 11.29
CA MET A 70 -6.49 -2.97 10.36
C MET A 70 -5.47 -3.86 11.09
N LYS A 71 -5.57 -5.18 10.88
CA LYS A 71 -4.60 -6.17 11.39
C LYS A 71 -4.23 -7.11 10.25
N HIS A 72 -3.04 -6.93 9.68
CA HIS A 72 -2.57 -7.75 8.57
C HIS A 72 -1.03 -7.75 8.52
N PRO A 73 -0.36 -8.89 8.19
CA PRO A 73 1.10 -9.00 8.16
C PRO A 73 1.80 -7.97 7.26
N HIS A 74 1.12 -7.52 6.20
CA HIS A 74 1.65 -6.57 5.22
C HIS A 74 1.06 -5.14 5.36
N ILE A 75 0.51 -4.82 6.52
CA ILE A 75 0.11 -3.46 6.92
C ILE A 75 0.86 -3.10 8.18
N VAL A 76 1.40 -1.88 8.25
CA VAL A 76 2.10 -1.38 9.44
C VAL A 76 1.14 -1.40 10.62
N GLN A 77 1.54 -2.07 11.70
CA GLN A 77 0.69 -2.31 12.85
C GLN A 77 0.49 -1.03 13.68
N TYR A 78 -0.75 -0.75 14.01
CA TYR A 78 -1.14 0.22 15.01
C TYR A 78 -0.82 -0.30 16.41
N LEU A 79 -0.16 0.54 17.24
CA LEU A 79 0.14 0.22 18.61
C LEU A 79 -0.70 1.04 19.59
N GLY A 80 -1.11 2.24 19.19
CA GLY A 80 -1.95 3.08 20.01
C GLY A 80 -1.90 4.56 19.67
N THR A 81 -2.75 5.34 20.31
CA THR A 81 -2.69 6.81 20.27
C THR A 81 -2.60 7.34 21.71
N TYR A 82 -1.81 8.39 21.91
CA TYR A 82 -1.74 9.09 23.16
C TYR A 82 -1.56 10.59 22.96
N ARG A 83 -1.80 11.35 24.03
CA ARG A 83 -1.54 12.79 24.05
C ARG A 83 -0.17 13.03 24.66
N ASP A 84 0.74 13.58 23.90
CA ASP A 84 2.08 13.92 24.36
C ASP A 84 2.00 14.94 25.52
N PRO A 85 2.54 14.63 26.71
CA PRO A 85 2.44 15.49 27.88
C PRO A 85 3.24 16.79 27.74
N GLU A 86 4.29 16.83 26.91
CA GLU A 86 5.12 18.00 26.73
C GLU A 86 4.49 19.02 25.77
N THR A 87 3.89 18.53 24.67
CA THR A 87 3.38 19.38 23.61
C THR A 87 1.86 19.46 23.59
N GLY A 88 1.16 18.56 24.27
CA GLY A 88 -0.28 18.41 24.21
C GLY A 88 -0.80 17.88 22.86
N LEU A 89 0.08 17.49 21.94
CA LEU A 89 -0.29 17.04 20.60
C LEU A 89 -0.68 15.55 20.59
N PRO A 90 -1.60 15.14 19.70
CA PRO A 90 -1.89 13.74 19.49
C PRO A 90 -0.73 13.05 18.77
N VAL A 91 -0.40 11.85 19.22
CA VAL A 91 0.65 11.00 18.68
C VAL A 91 0.06 9.65 18.31
N LEU A 92 0.38 9.18 17.11
CA LEU A 92 0.11 7.84 16.63
C LEU A 92 1.35 6.98 16.83
N LEU A 93 1.24 5.92 17.63
CA LEU A 93 2.28 4.91 17.78
C LEU A 93 2.01 3.73 16.85
N MET A 94 3.06 3.29 16.17
CA MET A 94 3.03 2.17 15.24
C MET A 94 4.31 1.35 15.33
N GLU A 95 4.31 0.16 14.77
CA GLU A 95 5.51 -0.68 14.71
C GLU A 95 6.68 0.05 14.03
N LEU A 96 7.88 -0.21 14.53
CA LEU A 96 9.10 0.38 13.96
C LEU A 96 9.53 -0.44 12.75
N MET A 97 9.66 0.25 11.62
CA MET A 97 10.16 -0.32 10.37
C MET A 97 11.60 0.14 10.11
N ASP A 98 12.33 -0.63 9.29
CA ASP A 98 13.76 -0.34 9.03
C ASP A 98 13.91 0.86 8.09
N GLU A 99 13.24 0.84 6.93
CA GLU A 99 13.33 1.90 5.92
C GLU A 99 12.14 1.88 4.96
N SER A 100 12.00 2.94 4.14
CA SER A 100 11.05 2.94 3.03
C SER A 100 11.58 2.18 1.82
N LEU A 101 10.67 1.66 1.00
CA LEU A 101 11.01 1.02 -0.27
C LEU A 101 11.80 1.98 -1.20
N THR A 102 11.51 3.28 -1.16
CA THR A 102 12.30 4.29 -1.89
C THR A 102 13.77 4.21 -1.52
N LYS A 103 14.09 4.33 -0.23
CA LYS A 103 15.49 4.28 0.25
C LYS A 103 16.15 2.94 -0.06
N PHE A 104 15.40 1.85 0.07
CA PHE A 104 15.89 0.52 -0.25
C PHE A 104 16.27 0.40 -1.72
N LEU A 105 15.42 0.85 -2.65
CA LEU A 105 15.70 0.80 -4.09
C LEU A 105 16.85 1.73 -4.50
N GLU A 106 16.97 2.92 -3.87
CA GLU A 106 18.05 3.87 -4.13
C GLU A 106 19.44 3.31 -3.78
N ARG A 107 19.55 2.54 -2.70
CA ARG A 107 20.82 1.95 -2.26
C ARG A 107 21.14 0.60 -2.88
N SER A 108 20.14 -0.08 -3.45
CA SER A 108 20.29 -1.39 -4.06
C SER A 108 20.71 -1.26 -5.53
N GLN A 109 21.75 -1.97 -5.95
CA GLN A 109 22.19 -1.92 -7.36
C GLN A 109 21.26 -2.75 -8.26
N ASP A 110 21.02 -4.00 -7.87
CA ASP A 110 20.05 -4.90 -8.51
C ASP A 110 19.47 -5.85 -7.47
N LEU A 111 18.20 -6.15 -7.61
CA LEU A 111 17.53 -7.09 -6.73
C LEU A 111 17.32 -8.41 -7.45
N PRO A 112 17.57 -9.56 -6.79
CA PRO A 112 17.19 -10.86 -7.32
C PRO A 112 15.71 -10.92 -7.68
N PHE A 113 15.37 -11.66 -8.72
CA PHE A 113 13.99 -11.74 -9.23
C PHE A 113 13.00 -12.16 -8.15
N HIS A 114 13.35 -13.15 -7.30
CA HIS A 114 12.48 -13.61 -6.21
C HIS A 114 12.19 -12.48 -5.18
N VAL A 115 13.16 -11.60 -4.88
CA VAL A 115 12.96 -10.46 -3.97
C VAL A 115 11.97 -9.47 -4.59
N LYS A 116 12.13 -9.15 -5.90
CA LYS A 116 11.18 -8.28 -6.63
C LYS A 116 9.76 -8.85 -6.59
N VAL A 117 9.62 -10.17 -6.81
CA VAL A 117 8.32 -10.87 -6.74
C VAL A 117 7.74 -10.83 -5.33
N ASN A 118 8.55 -11.07 -4.30
CA ASN A 118 8.08 -11.06 -2.91
C ASN A 118 7.58 -9.66 -2.49
N LEU A 119 8.32 -8.61 -2.82
CA LEU A 119 7.88 -7.23 -2.55
C LEU A 119 6.53 -6.93 -3.22
N CYS A 120 6.39 -7.25 -4.50
CA CYS A 120 5.11 -7.07 -5.20
C CYS A 120 3.99 -7.90 -4.58
N HIS A 121 4.27 -9.15 -4.18
CA HIS A 121 3.27 -10.03 -3.56
C HIS A 121 2.80 -9.52 -2.20
N ASP A 122 3.72 -9.07 -1.34
CA ASP A 122 3.41 -8.50 -0.03
C ASP A 122 2.51 -7.28 -0.17
N ILE A 123 2.81 -6.38 -1.11
CA ILE A 123 2.00 -5.19 -1.40
C ILE A 123 0.61 -5.58 -1.94
N ALA A 124 0.53 -6.57 -2.84
CA ALA A 124 -0.73 -7.05 -3.38
C ALA A 124 -1.63 -7.66 -2.29
N LEU A 125 -1.04 -8.40 -1.33
CA LEU A 125 -1.76 -8.95 -0.17
C LEU A 125 -2.32 -7.84 0.73
N ALA A 126 -1.54 -6.78 0.99
CA ALA A 126 -2.02 -5.63 1.73
C ALA A 126 -3.22 -4.95 1.02
N LEU A 127 -3.11 -4.72 -0.30
CA LEU A 127 -4.20 -4.13 -1.08
C LEU A 127 -5.45 -5.02 -1.11
N ALA A 128 -5.28 -6.34 -1.26
CA ALA A 128 -6.41 -7.27 -1.24
C ALA A 128 -7.14 -7.22 0.11
N TYR A 129 -6.41 -7.13 1.21
CA TYR A 129 -6.99 -6.97 2.54
C TYR A 129 -7.72 -5.64 2.70
N LEU A 130 -7.11 -4.51 2.31
CA LEU A 130 -7.75 -3.19 2.36
C LEU A 130 -9.05 -3.17 1.54
N HIS A 131 -8.98 -3.64 0.30
CA HIS A 131 -10.14 -3.65 -0.60
C HIS A 131 -11.28 -4.54 -0.11
N SER A 132 -10.95 -5.69 0.53
CA SER A 132 -11.97 -6.56 1.16
C SER A 132 -12.65 -5.90 2.34
N ASN A 133 -11.99 -4.95 3.01
CA ASN A 133 -12.54 -4.15 4.10
C ASN A 133 -13.16 -2.83 3.62
N GLY A 134 -13.37 -2.67 2.31
CA GLY A 134 -13.97 -1.49 1.73
C GLY A 134 -13.08 -0.24 1.77
N ILE A 135 -11.76 -0.37 1.93
CA ILE A 135 -10.82 0.74 2.04
C ILE A 135 -10.02 0.88 0.75
N ILE A 136 -9.96 2.09 0.21
CA ILE A 136 -9.06 2.48 -0.88
C ILE A 136 -7.93 3.29 -0.27
N HIS A 137 -6.67 2.93 -0.55
CA HIS A 137 -5.49 3.60 -0.02
C HIS A 137 -5.29 5.01 -0.59
N ARG A 138 -5.38 5.15 -1.92
CA ARG A 138 -5.31 6.37 -2.73
C ARG A 138 -3.95 7.08 -2.77
N ASP A 139 -2.99 6.64 -1.99
CA ASP A 139 -1.63 7.20 -1.93
C ASP A 139 -0.55 6.10 -1.90
N LEU A 140 -0.76 5.01 -2.64
CA LEU A 140 0.24 3.95 -2.75
C LEU A 140 1.45 4.45 -3.55
N SER A 141 2.62 4.47 -2.89
CA SER A 141 3.90 4.89 -3.47
C SER A 141 5.06 4.15 -2.77
N SER A 142 6.27 4.23 -3.31
CA SER A 142 7.43 3.61 -2.66
C SER A 142 7.81 4.27 -1.32
N ASN A 143 7.34 5.48 -1.04
CA ASN A 143 7.51 6.12 0.27
C ASN A 143 6.56 5.55 1.32
N ASN A 144 5.38 5.09 0.90
CA ASN A 144 4.31 4.54 1.75
C ASN A 144 4.33 3.02 1.81
N VAL A 145 5.39 2.39 1.31
CA VAL A 145 5.76 0.99 1.52
C VAL A 145 7.01 0.97 2.36
N LEU A 146 6.95 0.36 3.53
CA LEU A 146 8.08 0.24 4.47
C LEU A 146 8.54 -1.21 4.52
N LEU A 147 9.82 -1.39 4.81
CA LEU A 147 10.46 -2.71 4.88
C LEU A 147 10.88 -3.05 6.30
N ILE A 148 10.79 -4.33 6.62
CA ILE A 148 11.32 -4.94 7.84
C ILE A 148 12.08 -6.21 7.49
N ALA A 149 13.11 -6.55 8.26
CA ALA A 149 13.97 -7.71 8.04
C ALA A 149 14.53 -7.80 6.60
N GLY A 150 14.84 -6.63 6.01
CA GLY A 150 15.52 -6.48 4.73
C GLY A 150 14.68 -6.68 3.47
N SER A 151 13.51 -7.35 3.52
CA SER A 151 12.76 -7.64 2.30
C SER A 151 11.24 -7.88 2.46
N ARG A 152 10.70 -7.81 3.68
CA ARG A 152 9.24 -7.92 3.91
C ARG A 152 8.61 -6.53 3.80
N ALA A 153 7.64 -6.39 2.92
CA ALA A 153 6.99 -5.11 2.69
C ALA A 153 5.68 -4.96 3.48
N LYS A 154 5.48 -3.77 4.04
CA LYS A 154 4.23 -3.36 4.69
C LYS A 154 3.78 -2.00 4.19
N VAL A 155 2.49 -1.88 3.93
CA VAL A 155 1.85 -0.63 3.50
C VAL A 155 1.52 0.23 4.72
N THR A 156 1.71 1.55 4.59
CA THR A 156 1.48 2.55 5.65
C THR A 156 0.89 3.84 5.07
N ASP A 157 0.60 4.80 5.92
CA ASP A 157 0.09 6.15 5.62
C ASP A 157 -1.33 6.16 5.02
N PHE A 158 -2.32 5.97 5.89
CA PHE A 158 -3.74 5.94 5.54
C PHE A 158 -4.40 7.33 5.60
N GLY A 159 -3.64 8.41 5.74
CA GLY A 159 -4.16 9.78 5.83
C GLY A 159 -4.95 10.24 4.61
N MET A 160 -4.80 9.55 3.48
CA MET A 160 -5.57 9.78 2.25
C MET A 160 -6.60 8.67 1.98
N SER A 161 -6.66 7.63 2.79
CA SER A 161 -7.55 6.48 2.59
C SER A 161 -9.03 6.87 2.66
N LYS A 162 -9.88 6.06 2.04
CA LYS A 162 -11.34 6.29 1.98
C LYS A 162 -12.11 4.98 2.07
N LEU A 163 -13.19 5.00 2.87
CA LEU A 163 -14.21 3.95 2.82
C LEU A 163 -15.05 4.06 1.54
N ILE A 164 -15.30 2.95 0.87
CA ILE A 164 -16.02 2.89 -0.42
C ILE A 164 -17.46 3.41 -0.29
N GLU A 165 -18.11 3.21 0.85
CA GLU A 165 -19.50 3.63 1.10
C GLU A 165 -19.69 5.14 1.32
N SER A 166 -18.64 5.90 1.59
CA SER A 166 -18.73 7.34 1.77
C SER A 166 -18.72 8.04 0.41
N ASN A 167 -19.80 8.78 0.14
CA ASN A 167 -20.15 9.62 -1.01
C ASN A 167 -18.99 9.89 -2.02
N PRO A 168 -19.14 9.51 -3.31
CA PRO A 168 -18.07 9.66 -4.32
C PRO A 168 -17.65 11.12 -4.64
N ARG A 169 -18.39 12.11 -4.15
CA ARG A 169 -18.07 13.54 -4.35
C ARG A 169 -17.16 14.02 -3.24
N MET A 170 -15.88 14.09 -3.49
CA MET A 170 -14.93 14.53 -2.46
C MET A 170 -13.88 15.50 -2.95
N THR A 171 -13.50 16.33 -2.00
CA THR A 171 -12.44 17.34 -1.98
C THR A 171 -11.28 17.06 -2.93
N PRO A 172 -10.86 18.09 -3.69
CA PRO A 172 -9.64 18.04 -4.48
C PRO A 172 -8.48 17.60 -3.59
N LEU A 173 -7.70 16.61 -4.08
CA LEU A 173 -6.43 16.26 -3.47
C LEU A 173 -5.58 17.52 -3.38
N THR A 174 -5.18 17.89 -2.17
CA THR A 174 -4.11 18.87 -1.99
C THR A 174 -2.87 18.26 -2.64
N GLN A 175 -2.38 18.89 -3.68
CA GLN A 175 -1.31 18.40 -4.52
C GLN A 175 -0.04 18.15 -3.70
N CYS A 176 0.42 16.91 -3.72
CA CYS A 176 1.74 16.56 -3.23
C CYS A 176 2.59 16.15 -4.44
N PRO A 177 3.63 16.91 -4.82
CA PRO A 177 4.36 16.70 -6.10
C PRO A 177 4.96 15.29 -6.27
N GLY A 178 5.18 14.57 -5.15
CA GLY A 178 5.76 13.22 -5.20
C GLY A 178 4.76 12.11 -5.49
N THR A 179 3.50 12.30 -5.17
CA THR A 179 2.45 11.28 -5.23
C THR A 179 1.76 11.21 -6.59
N GLU A 180 1.71 12.32 -7.32
CA GLU A 180 1.04 12.42 -8.64
C GLU A 180 1.55 11.41 -9.66
N VAL A 181 2.83 11.06 -9.61
CA VAL A 181 3.45 10.11 -10.54
C VAL A 181 2.91 8.68 -10.41
N TYR A 182 2.23 8.35 -9.31
CA TYR A 182 1.56 7.06 -9.10
C TYR A 182 0.05 7.12 -9.36
N MET A 183 -0.51 8.31 -9.58
CA MET A 183 -1.96 8.47 -9.74
C MET A 183 -2.45 7.95 -11.08
N SER A 184 -3.60 7.31 -11.05
CA SER A 184 -4.30 6.86 -12.25
C SER A 184 -4.96 8.02 -12.99
N PRO A 185 -5.20 7.88 -14.31
CA PRO A 185 -5.81 8.93 -15.13
C PRO A 185 -7.18 9.40 -14.60
N GLU A 186 -8.00 8.47 -14.09
CA GLU A 186 -9.33 8.80 -13.57
C GLU A 186 -9.30 9.57 -12.23
N ALA A 187 -8.22 9.43 -11.44
CA ALA A 187 -8.04 10.21 -10.22
C ALA A 187 -7.76 11.69 -10.52
N LEU A 188 -7.23 11.98 -11.70
CA LEU A 188 -6.89 13.32 -12.17
C LEU A 188 -8.06 14.01 -12.92
N ARG A 189 -9.18 13.30 -13.15
CA ARG A 189 -10.37 13.87 -13.80
C ARG A 189 -11.12 14.82 -12.87
N THR A 190 -11.93 15.66 -13.47
CA THR A 190 -12.86 16.55 -12.74
C THR A 190 -14.31 16.25 -13.16
N PRO A 191 -15.15 15.66 -12.29
CA PRO A 191 -14.86 15.18 -10.93
C PRO A 191 -14.01 13.88 -10.96
N PRO A 192 -13.17 13.65 -9.94
CA PRO A 192 -12.38 12.42 -9.83
C PRO A 192 -13.26 11.22 -9.51
N ILE A 193 -12.89 10.05 -10.05
CA ILE A 193 -13.55 8.77 -9.78
C ILE A 193 -12.64 7.95 -8.87
N TYR A 194 -13.18 7.50 -7.74
CA TYR A 194 -12.44 6.73 -6.75
C TYR A 194 -12.98 5.30 -6.63
N THR A 195 -12.23 4.35 -7.13
CA THR A 195 -12.48 2.91 -6.98
C THR A 195 -11.20 2.21 -6.52
N THR A 196 -11.30 0.95 -6.14
CA THR A 196 -10.11 0.13 -5.78
C THR A 196 -9.11 0.01 -6.93
N LYS A 197 -9.51 0.32 -8.16
CA LYS A 197 -8.64 0.28 -9.36
C LYS A 197 -7.59 1.40 -9.38
N LEU A 198 -7.76 2.45 -8.59
CA LEU A 198 -6.72 3.46 -8.36
C LEU A 198 -5.47 2.82 -7.75
N ASP A 199 -5.65 2.05 -6.69
CA ASP A 199 -4.55 1.40 -5.99
C ASP A 199 -3.87 0.36 -6.88
N THR A 200 -4.63 -0.38 -7.70
CA THR A 200 -4.04 -1.35 -8.64
C THR A 200 -3.25 -0.67 -9.75
N PHE A 201 -3.65 0.54 -10.18
CA PHE A 201 -2.83 1.34 -11.10
C PHE A 201 -1.52 1.79 -10.42
N SER A 202 -1.59 2.36 -9.22
CA SER A 202 -0.41 2.76 -8.44
C SER A 202 0.52 1.57 -8.17
N PHE A 203 -0.04 0.38 -7.93
CA PHE A 203 0.69 -0.87 -7.83
C PHE A 203 1.45 -1.20 -9.14
N GLY A 204 0.83 -0.99 -10.30
CA GLY A 204 1.50 -1.17 -11.60
C GLY A 204 2.72 -0.27 -11.76
N VAL A 205 2.58 1.02 -11.43
CA VAL A 205 3.69 2.00 -11.43
C VAL A 205 4.80 1.54 -10.48
N LEU A 206 4.43 1.15 -9.26
CA LEU A 206 5.37 0.70 -8.23
C LEU A 206 6.09 -0.59 -8.65
N SER A 207 5.40 -1.51 -9.31
CA SER A 207 6.01 -2.74 -9.84
C SER A 207 7.07 -2.45 -10.90
N VAL A 208 6.85 -1.48 -11.80
CA VAL A 208 7.87 -1.02 -12.75
C VAL A 208 9.07 -0.42 -12.01
N GLN A 209 8.83 0.40 -10.98
CA GLN A 209 9.91 0.97 -10.16
C GLN A 209 10.72 -0.14 -9.45
N ILE A 210 10.08 -1.15 -8.88
CA ILE A 210 10.76 -2.29 -8.25
C ILE A 210 11.62 -3.06 -9.25
N MET A 211 11.16 -3.20 -10.50
CA MET A 211 11.91 -3.90 -11.55
C MET A 211 13.13 -3.10 -12.03
N THR A 212 13.00 -1.80 -12.18
CA THR A 212 13.98 -0.93 -12.85
C THR A 212 14.84 -0.11 -11.89
N HIS A 213 14.43 0.02 -10.62
CA HIS A 213 15.01 0.94 -9.61
C HIS A 213 14.93 2.43 -10.01
N ILE A 214 14.19 2.75 -11.08
CA ILE A 214 14.04 4.12 -11.55
C ILE A 214 12.79 4.73 -10.93
N PHE A 215 12.94 5.91 -10.33
CA PHE A 215 11.81 6.66 -9.80
C PHE A 215 10.85 7.05 -10.94
N PRO A 216 9.53 6.85 -10.79
CA PRO A 216 8.59 7.13 -11.86
C PRO A 216 8.62 8.61 -12.24
N ASN A 217 8.70 8.88 -13.55
CA ASN A 217 8.67 10.23 -14.10
C ASN A 217 7.25 10.53 -14.61
N PRO A 218 6.68 11.71 -14.33
CA PRO A 218 5.35 12.09 -14.82
C PRO A 218 5.24 12.14 -16.35
N GLY A 219 6.39 12.17 -17.05
CA GLY A 219 6.44 12.28 -18.51
C GLY A 219 6.03 13.66 -19.03
N PRO A 220 6.12 13.91 -20.33
CA PRO A 220 5.85 15.23 -20.92
C PRO A 220 4.38 15.67 -20.85
N ALA A 221 3.44 14.75 -20.69
CA ALA A 221 2.01 15.04 -20.68
C ALA A 221 1.46 15.60 -19.35
N ARG A 222 2.30 15.65 -18.27
CA ARG A 222 1.91 16.18 -16.95
C ARG A 222 2.75 17.39 -16.54
N ASN A 223 3.22 18.18 -17.46
CA ASN A 223 4.20 19.25 -17.18
C ASN A 223 3.64 20.42 -16.38
N THR A 224 2.33 20.60 -16.30
CA THR A 224 1.70 21.64 -15.45
C THR A 224 0.25 21.27 -15.11
N ILE A 225 -0.21 21.69 -13.92
CA ILE A 225 -1.62 21.71 -13.55
C ILE A 225 -2.44 22.59 -14.48
N GLU A 226 -1.82 23.55 -15.14
CA GLU A 226 -2.42 24.41 -16.15
C GLU A 226 -2.91 23.61 -17.36
N ASP A 227 -2.26 22.48 -17.72
CA ASP A 227 -2.71 21.56 -18.75
C ASP A 227 -3.98 20.78 -18.37
N LEU A 228 -4.34 20.74 -17.09
CA LEU A 228 -5.60 20.18 -16.59
C LEU A 228 -6.78 21.17 -16.63
N HIS A 229 -6.53 22.44 -16.82
CA HIS A 229 -7.53 23.45 -17.09
C HIS A 229 -7.78 23.53 -18.59
N TYR A 230 -8.89 22.97 -19.05
CA TYR A 230 -9.39 23.08 -20.41
C TYR A 230 -10.11 24.44 -20.64
N PRO A 231 -9.42 25.52 -21.07
CA PRO A 231 -10.15 26.76 -21.42
C PRO A 231 -10.70 26.72 -22.84
N THR A 232 -10.39 25.70 -23.66
CA THR A 232 -10.60 25.79 -25.12
C THR A 232 -11.34 24.63 -25.79
N GLY A 233 -11.96 23.71 -25.03
CA GLY A 233 -12.81 22.68 -25.63
C GLY A 233 -12.12 21.66 -26.55
N LYS A 234 -10.79 21.64 -26.64
CA LYS A 234 -10.04 20.57 -27.32
C LYS A 234 -9.81 19.44 -26.31
N ILE A 235 -10.48 18.33 -26.53
CA ILE A 235 -10.20 17.08 -25.84
C ILE A 235 -8.89 16.54 -26.43
N GLU A 236 -7.76 16.84 -25.79
CA GLU A 236 -6.54 16.11 -26.07
C GLU A 236 -6.71 14.70 -25.50
N VAL A 237 -6.60 13.70 -26.36
CA VAL A 237 -6.62 12.30 -25.94
C VAL A 237 -5.38 12.08 -25.06
N PRO A 238 -5.54 11.70 -23.78
CA PRO A 238 -4.39 11.49 -22.91
C PRO A 238 -3.47 10.43 -23.51
N VAL A 239 -2.16 10.71 -23.53
CA VAL A 239 -1.17 9.71 -23.94
C VAL A 239 -1.31 8.49 -23.01
N PRO A 240 -1.47 7.26 -23.54
CA PRO A 240 -1.58 6.07 -22.73
C PRO A 240 -0.45 5.97 -21.70
N GLU A 241 -0.73 5.53 -20.48
CA GLU A 241 0.27 5.48 -19.42
C GLU A 241 1.47 4.58 -19.77
N VAL A 242 1.21 3.50 -20.52
CA VAL A 242 2.25 2.62 -21.06
C VAL A 242 3.20 3.38 -21.98
N GLU A 243 2.68 4.25 -22.86
CA GLU A 243 3.50 5.05 -23.77
C GLU A 243 4.34 6.09 -22.99
N ARG A 244 3.77 6.72 -21.98
CA ARG A 244 4.50 7.67 -21.11
C ARG A 244 5.65 7.03 -20.36
N ARG A 245 5.54 5.74 -20.03
CA ARG A 245 6.55 4.97 -19.28
C ARG A 245 7.37 4.04 -20.18
N LYS A 246 7.27 4.22 -21.49
CA LYS A 246 7.94 3.35 -22.47
C LYS A 246 9.44 3.20 -22.21
N GLU A 247 10.12 4.28 -21.88
CA GLU A 247 11.55 4.25 -21.57
C GLU A 247 11.89 3.30 -20.41
N HIS A 248 11.07 3.32 -19.35
CA HIS A 248 11.26 2.43 -18.20
C HIS A 248 10.86 0.98 -18.52
N ILE A 249 9.79 0.81 -19.29
CA ILE A 249 9.28 -0.51 -19.67
C ILE A 249 10.22 -1.26 -20.58
N VAL A 250 10.85 -0.58 -21.56
CA VAL A 250 11.80 -1.21 -22.50
C VAL A 250 13.09 -1.69 -21.83
N MET A 251 13.42 -1.20 -20.63
CA MET A 251 14.55 -1.69 -19.82
C MET A 251 14.31 -3.06 -19.23
N VAL A 252 13.04 -3.51 -19.16
CA VAL A 252 12.66 -4.80 -18.57
C VAL A 252 12.49 -5.82 -19.68
N ASN A 253 12.97 -7.05 -19.45
CA ASN A 253 12.74 -8.17 -20.37
C ASN A 253 11.23 -8.32 -20.64
N PRO A 254 10.78 -8.27 -21.92
CA PRO A 254 9.37 -8.39 -22.28
C PRO A 254 8.70 -9.70 -21.80
N SER A 255 9.48 -10.77 -21.61
CA SER A 255 9.00 -12.05 -21.09
C SER A 255 8.97 -12.10 -19.57
N CYS A 256 9.31 -11.01 -18.87
CA CYS A 256 9.27 -10.97 -17.40
C CYS A 256 7.81 -11.04 -16.90
N PRO A 257 7.44 -12.05 -16.10
CA PRO A 257 6.07 -12.19 -15.61
C PRO A 257 5.58 -10.97 -14.80
N LEU A 258 6.46 -10.32 -14.04
CA LEU A 258 6.11 -9.10 -13.31
C LEU A 258 5.77 -7.95 -14.26
N LEU A 259 6.46 -7.82 -15.39
CA LEU A 259 6.14 -6.79 -16.38
C LEU A 259 4.74 -7.02 -16.96
N VAL A 260 4.39 -8.26 -17.29
CA VAL A 260 3.05 -8.61 -17.79
C VAL A 260 1.97 -8.17 -16.80
N ILE A 261 2.17 -8.44 -15.50
CA ILE A 261 1.24 -8.02 -14.43
C ILE A 261 1.18 -6.49 -14.33
N ALA A 262 2.33 -5.81 -14.33
CA ALA A 262 2.39 -4.36 -14.27
C ALA A 262 1.65 -3.70 -15.45
N LEU A 263 1.83 -4.20 -16.68
CA LEU A 263 1.15 -3.68 -17.87
C LEU A 263 -0.38 -3.86 -17.80
N GLN A 264 -0.87 -4.94 -17.18
CA GLN A 264 -2.30 -5.09 -16.92
C GLN A 264 -2.84 -4.03 -15.96
N CYS A 265 -2.04 -3.66 -14.96
CA CYS A 265 -2.40 -2.62 -13.99
C CYS A 265 -2.38 -1.21 -14.59
N LEU A 266 -1.50 -0.94 -15.56
CA LEU A 266 -1.30 0.36 -16.19
C LEU A 266 -2.28 0.65 -17.36
N ARG A 267 -3.30 -0.18 -17.55
CA ARG A 267 -4.33 0.08 -18.58
C ARG A 267 -5.08 1.36 -18.26
N ASP A 268 -5.30 2.19 -19.29
CA ASP A 268 -6.05 3.45 -19.13
C ASP A 268 -7.51 3.19 -18.77
N GLU A 269 -8.11 2.13 -19.33
CA GLU A 269 -9.45 1.71 -18.97
C GLU A 269 -9.47 1.04 -17.58
N GLU A 270 -10.10 1.69 -16.62
CA GLU A 270 -10.18 1.25 -15.23
C GLU A 270 -10.70 -0.20 -15.08
N LYS A 271 -11.78 -0.53 -15.81
CA LYS A 271 -12.41 -1.85 -15.73
C LYS A 271 -11.52 -2.99 -16.23
N ALA A 272 -10.57 -2.68 -17.12
CA ALA A 272 -9.66 -3.67 -17.68
C ALA A 272 -8.49 -4.02 -16.75
N ARG A 273 -8.29 -3.26 -15.65
CA ARG A 273 -7.26 -3.55 -14.65
C ARG A 273 -7.68 -4.72 -13.75
N PRO A 274 -6.73 -5.57 -13.30
CA PRO A 274 -7.01 -6.63 -12.34
C PRO A 274 -7.49 -6.06 -11.00
N THR A 275 -8.18 -6.86 -10.20
CA THR A 275 -8.38 -6.57 -8.78
C THR A 275 -7.16 -6.97 -7.97
N ALA A 276 -6.99 -6.45 -6.76
CA ALA A 276 -5.89 -6.85 -5.88
C ALA A 276 -5.89 -8.36 -5.60
N HIS A 277 -7.06 -8.99 -5.50
CA HIS A 277 -7.16 -10.44 -5.34
C HIS A 277 -6.61 -11.21 -6.55
N ILE A 278 -6.90 -10.76 -7.78
CA ILE A 278 -6.32 -11.34 -9.01
C ILE A 278 -4.81 -11.13 -9.03
N LEU A 279 -4.30 -9.98 -8.58
CA LEU A 279 -2.86 -9.74 -8.46
C LEU A 279 -2.19 -10.76 -7.53
N CYS A 280 -2.79 -11.03 -6.36
CA CYS A 280 -2.27 -12.06 -5.45
C CYS A 280 -2.20 -13.44 -6.12
N GLN A 281 -3.24 -13.84 -6.85
CA GLN A 281 -3.25 -15.12 -7.57
C GLN A 281 -2.15 -15.20 -8.64
N GLN A 282 -2.01 -14.13 -9.44
CA GLN A 282 -0.99 -14.07 -10.48
C GLN A 282 0.43 -14.11 -9.90
N LEU A 283 0.68 -13.36 -8.82
CA LEU A 283 1.99 -13.34 -8.16
C LEU A 283 2.32 -14.66 -7.46
N THR A 284 1.32 -15.34 -6.88
CA THR A 284 1.49 -16.70 -6.35
C THR A 284 1.90 -17.65 -7.46
N ALA A 285 1.27 -17.60 -8.63
CA ALA A 285 1.67 -18.42 -9.78
C ALA A 285 3.11 -18.12 -10.26
N VAL A 286 3.54 -16.85 -10.20
CA VAL A 286 4.93 -16.47 -10.49
C VAL A 286 5.90 -17.08 -9.48
N LYS A 287 5.55 -17.15 -8.20
CA LYS A 287 6.39 -17.80 -7.14
C LYS A 287 6.53 -19.32 -7.36
N GLU A 288 5.60 -19.95 -8.03
CA GLU A 288 5.68 -21.37 -8.40
C GLU A 288 6.53 -21.62 -9.66
N SER A 289 6.88 -20.58 -10.41
CA SER A 289 7.63 -20.67 -11.67
C SER A 289 9.08 -21.14 -11.49
N SER A 290 9.64 -21.79 -12.51
CA SER A 290 11.05 -22.19 -12.52
C SER A 290 12.00 -21.00 -12.41
N GLN A 291 11.66 -19.85 -13.00
CA GLN A 291 12.47 -18.63 -12.93
C GLN A 291 12.60 -18.12 -11.48
N TYR A 292 11.50 -18.14 -10.72
CA TYR A 292 11.52 -17.74 -9.30
C TYR A 292 12.38 -18.69 -8.47
N LYS A 293 12.18 -20.00 -8.62
CA LYS A 293 12.93 -21.04 -7.89
C LYS A 293 14.43 -20.98 -8.18
N LEU A 294 14.81 -20.84 -9.44
CA LEU A 294 16.21 -20.65 -9.84
C LEU A 294 16.82 -19.38 -9.21
N SER A 295 16.07 -18.29 -9.14
CA SER A 295 16.54 -17.04 -8.51
C SER A 295 16.80 -17.20 -7.01
N VAL A 296 15.99 -18.01 -6.31
CA VAL A 296 16.22 -18.33 -4.89
C VAL A 296 17.49 -19.14 -4.74
N GLU A 297 17.63 -20.25 -5.48
CA GLU A 297 18.80 -21.15 -5.44
C GLU A 297 20.11 -20.39 -5.71
N LEU A 298 20.14 -19.53 -6.73
CA LEU A 298 21.33 -18.72 -7.04
C LEU A 298 21.70 -17.76 -5.91
N SER A 299 20.73 -17.20 -5.21
CA SER A 299 20.98 -16.30 -4.08
C SER A 299 21.53 -17.05 -2.86
N GLU A 300 21.08 -18.26 -2.62
CA GLU A 300 21.61 -19.11 -1.54
C GLU A 300 23.05 -19.51 -1.80
N VAL A 301 23.41 -19.87 -3.04
CA VAL A 301 24.80 -20.22 -3.42
C VAL A 301 25.73 -19.03 -3.19
N HIS A 302 25.36 -17.80 -3.61
CA HIS A 302 26.20 -16.62 -3.42
C HIS A 302 26.36 -16.24 -1.93
N SER A 303 25.35 -16.52 -1.09
CA SER A 303 25.48 -16.29 0.35
C SER A 303 26.46 -17.26 1.04
N HIS A 304 26.64 -18.47 0.50
CA HIS A 304 27.60 -19.46 1.00
C HIS A 304 29.03 -19.19 0.54
N GLU A 305 29.23 -18.61 -0.65
CA GLU A 305 30.56 -18.30 -1.18
C GLU A 305 31.19 -17.04 -0.54
N SER A 306 30.38 -16.07 -0.06
CA SER A 306 30.86 -14.87 0.59
C SER A 306 31.15 -15.02 2.10
N GLY A 307 30.88 -16.18 2.68
CA GLY A 307 30.97 -16.47 4.11
C GLY A 307 32.18 -17.26 4.52
N GLY A 308 33.38 -16.73 4.35
CA GLY A 308 34.63 -17.26 4.93
C GLY A 308 34.84 -16.96 6.42
N THR A 309 33.75 -16.86 7.21
CA THR A 309 33.78 -16.83 8.67
C THR A 309 32.64 -17.69 9.19
N THR A 310 32.95 -18.58 10.13
CA THR A 310 32.00 -19.45 10.82
C THR A 310 30.71 -18.71 11.15
N PRO A 311 29.53 -19.28 10.85
CA PRO A 311 28.25 -18.65 11.19
C PRO A 311 28.18 -18.47 12.71
N SER A 312 28.15 -17.24 13.16
CA SER A 312 27.63 -16.94 14.49
C SER A 312 26.21 -17.47 14.54
N GLU A 313 25.88 -18.26 15.57
CA GLU A 313 24.50 -18.76 15.80
C GLU A 313 23.50 -17.64 15.51
N PRO A 314 22.42 -17.91 14.74
CA PRO A 314 21.39 -16.92 14.52
C PRO A 314 20.90 -16.47 15.88
N THR A 315 21.04 -15.20 16.14
CA THR A 315 20.64 -14.60 17.41
C THR A 315 19.23 -15.09 17.75
N LYS A 316 18.97 -15.39 19.02
CA LYS A 316 17.67 -15.86 19.55
C LYS A 316 16.49 -15.04 18.97
N ILE A 317 16.72 -13.76 18.73
CA ILE A 317 15.80 -12.81 18.11
C ILE A 317 15.46 -13.18 16.64
N ALA A 318 16.43 -13.60 15.83
CA ALA A 318 16.16 -14.01 14.43
C ALA A 318 15.31 -15.28 14.38
N ARG A 319 15.53 -16.19 15.33
CA ARG A 319 14.75 -17.44 15.44
C ARG A 319 13.33 -17.19 15.97
N GLU A 320 13.18 -16.28 16.92
CA GLU A 320 11.87 -15.84 17.40
C GLU A 320 11.08 -15.11 16.32
N LEU A 321 11.72 -14.23 15.54
CA LEU A 321 11.12 -13.56 14.37
C LEU A 321 10.70 -14.58 13.29
N GLN A 322 11.49 -15.60 13.03
CA GLN A 322 11.16 -16.64 12.06
C GLN A 322 9.95 -17.48 12.51
N LEU A 323 9.90 -17.84 13.79
CA LEU A 323 8.77 -18.57 14.40
C LEU A 323 7.48 -17.71 14.39
N GLN A 324 7.61 -16.41 14.62
CA GLN A 324 6.49 -15.47 14.53
C GLN A 324 6.00 -15.37 13.08
N GLN A 325 6.90 -15.32 12.08
CA GLN A 325 6.55 -15.29 10.66
C GLN A 325 5.77 -16.53 10.24
N GLU A 326 6.23 -17.71 10.65
CA GLU A 326 5.53 -18.97 10.36
C GLU A 326 4.14 -19.05 11.04
N ALA A 327 3.99 -18.44 12.22
CA ALA A 327 2.69 -18.33 12.91
C ALA A 327 1.74 -17.38 12.17
N ASP A 328 2.25 -16.24 11.72
CA ASP A 328 1.49 -15.24 10.97
C ASP A 328 1.06 -15.79 9.59
N GLU A 329 1.91 -16.55 8.90
CA GLU A 329 1.57 -17.21 7.64
C GLU A 329 0.45 -18.26 7.81
N ARG A 330 0.51 -19.06 8.88
CA ARG A 330 -0.57 -20.03 9.21
C ARG A 330 -1.89 -19.35 9.55
N GLU A 331 -1.83 -18.20 10.22
CA GLU A 331 -3.04 -17.44 10.54
C GLU A 331 -3.62 -16.80 9.27
N LEU A 332 -2.78 -16.30 8.36
CA LEU A 332 -3.18 -15.78 7.06
C LEU A 332 -3.83 -16.86 6.19
N GLU A 333 -3.28 -18.08 6.18
CA GLU A 333 -3.89 -19.24 5.48
C GLU A 333 -5.28 -19.56 6.02
N LYS A 334 -5.46 -19.54 7.35
CA LYS A 334 -6.77 -19.75 7.98
C LYS A 334 -7.77 -18.65 7.62
N GLN A 335 -7.32 -17.39 7.60
CA GLN A 335 -8.17 -16.25 7.22
C GLN A 335 -8.56 -16.33 5.74
N ASN A 336 -7.64 -16.69 4.85
CA ASN A 336 -7.90 -16.90 3.42
C ASN A 336 -8.87 -18.05 3.18
N ALA A 337 -8.74 -19.16 3.90
CA ALA A 337 -9.69 -20.27 3.85
C ALA A 337 -11.10 -19.84 4.30
N LYS A 338 -11.20 -19.03 5.36
CA LYS A 338 -12.46 -18.49 5.85
C LYS A 338 -13.10 -17.52 4.86
N ILE A 339 -12.31 -16.66 4.23
CA ILE A 339 -12.76 -15.74 3.16
C ILE A 339 -13.27 -16.53 1.96
N LYS A 340 -12.55 -17.57 1.53
CA LYS A 340 -12.98 -18.44 0.44
C LYS A 340 -14.35 -19.09 0.73
N HIS A 341 -14.52 -19.62 1.93
CA HIS A 341 -15.79 -20.23 2.36
C HIS A 341 -16.93 -19.20 2.40
N LEU A 342 -16.68 -17.97 2.89
CA LEU A 342 -17.67 -16.90 2.90
C LEU A 342 -18.07 -16.46 1.47
N THR A 343 -17.10 -16.41 0.55
CA THR A 343 -17.34 -16.05 -0.85
C THR A 343 -18.16 -17.13 -1.58
N GLU A 344 -17.92 -18.41 -1.28
CA GLU A 344 -18.71 -19.52 -1.80
C GLU A 344 -20.14 -19.51 -1.27
N ASN A 345 -20.33 -19.20 0.02
CA ASN A 345 -21.64 -19.03 0.64
C ASN A 345 -22.41 -17.83 0.05
N GLN A 346 -21.75 -16.69 -0.18
CA GLN A 346 -22.37 -15.53 -0.84
C GLN A 346 -22.83 -15.85 -2.26
N LYS A 347 -22.04 -16.58 -3.05
CA LYS A 347 -22.44 -17.04 -4.38
C LYS A 347 -23.67 -17.96 -4.33
N SER A 348 -23.75 -18.80 -3.31
CA SER A 348 -24.91 -19.68 -3.09
C SER A 348 -26.17 -18.89 -2.73
N ILE A 349 -26.04 -17.83 -1.90
CA ILE A 349 -27.15 -16.95 -1.53
C ILE A 349 -27.66 -16.17 -2.75
N VAL A 350 -26.77 -15.56 -3.52
CA VAL A 350 -27.15 -14.83 -4.76
C VAL A 350 -27.85 -15.75 -5.75
N GLY A 351 -27.37 -16.98 -5.93
CA GLY A 351 -28.03 -17.97 -6.78
C GLY A 351 -29.39 -18.43 -6.26
N MET A 352 -29.66 -18.37 -4.95
CA MET A 352 -31.00 -18.61 -4.37
C MET A 352 -31.92 -17.40 -4.56
N GLU A 353 -31.44 -16.19 -4.40
CA GLU A 353 -32.20 -14.96 -4.63
C GLU A 353 -32.64 -14.83 -6.09
N GLU A 354 -31.77 -15.18 -7.06
CA GLU A 354 -32.14 -15.23 -8.49
C GLU A 354 -33.23 -16.27 -8.77
N LYS A 355 -33.16 -17.44 -8.13
CA LYS A 355 -34.22 -18.47 -8.26
C LYS A 355 -35.55 -18.03 -7.64
N VAL A 356 -35.52 -17.38 -6.48
CA VAL A 356 -36.73 -16.82 -5.84
C VAL A 356 -37.34 -15.73 -6.71
N CYS A 357 -36.52 -14.83 -7.27
CA CYS A 357 -36.97 -13.77 -8.16
C CYS A 357 -37.64 -14.36 -9.43
N ALA A 358 -37.03 -15.37 -10.03
CA ALA A 358 -37.59 -16.07 -11.20
C ALA A 358 -38.92 -16.80 -10.89
N LEU A 359 -39.06 -17.39 -9.70
CA LEU A 359 -40.31 -18.04 -9.25
C LEU A 359 -41.44 -17.02 -8.98
N THR A 360 -41.08 -15.85 -8.44
CA THR A 360 -42.03 -14.76 -8.15
C THR A 360 -42.57 -14.14 -9.46
N GLN A 361 -41.71 -13.98 -10.47
CA GLN A 361 -42.14 -13.52 -11.81
C GLN A 361 -43.02 -14.54 -12.52
N ALA A 362 -42.73 -15.83 -12.41
CA ALA A 362 -43.55 -16.89 -13.03
C ALA A 362 -44.94 -17.06 -12.37
N GLN A 363 -45.12 -16.59 -11.13
CA GLN A 363 -46.43 -16.57 -10.45
C GLN A 363 -47.25 -15.31 -10.78
N GLY A 364 -46.57 -14.18 -11.10
CA GLY A 364 -47.23 -12.93 -11.52
C GLY A 364 -47.87 -13.00 -12.92
N ASP A 365 -47.35 -13.85 -13.81
CA ASP A 365 -47.89 -14.03 -15.19
C ASP A 365 -49.06 -15.04 -15.29
N ARG A 366 -49.56 -15.55 -14.18
CA ARG A 366 -50.67 -16.51 -14.12
C ARG A 366 -51.93 -15.97 -13.40
N GLY A 367 -51.98 -14.68 -13.12
CA GLY A 367 -53.10 -14.00 -12.49
C GLY A 367 -53.97 -13.18 -13.43
#